data_8588506cf728f0092eec0cf6f44144c0
#
_entry.id   8588506cf728f0092eec0cf6f44144c0
#
_cell.length_a   1.000
_cell.length_b   1.000
_cell.length_c   1.000
_cell.angle_alpha   90.00
_cell.angle_beta   90.00
_cell.angle_gamma   90.00
#
_symmetry.space_group_name_H-M   'P 1'
#
loop_
_entity.id
_entity.type
_entity.pdbx_description
1 polymer ?
#
loop_
_entity_poly.entity_id
_entity_poly.type
_entity_poly.pdbx_seq_one_letter_code
_entity_poly.pdbx_strand_id
1 'polypeptide(L)'
;MSTQAQQGGIMAKYIFVTGGVVSSLGKGITAAALGRLLKNRGFKVTIQKFDPYINVDPGTMSPYQHGEVFVTDDGTETDLDLGHYERFIDINLGKNSNVTTGKIYWSVLQKERRGDYLGHTVQVIPHITNEIKKRVCCCTSMRSSI
;
A
#
# COMPACT_ATOMS: atom_id res chain seq x y z
N MET A 1 21.74 37.25 5.71
CA MET A 1 22.33 35.88 5.69
C MET A 1 21.36 34.97 6.41
N SER A 2 20.47 34.33 5.68
CA SER A 2 19.43 33.43 6.21
C SER A 2 19.91 31.99 5.98
N THR A 3 20.27 31.34 7.06
CA THR A 3 20.68 29.95 7.10
C THR A 3 19.46 29.09 6.85
N GLN A 4 19.32 28.54 5.66
CA GLN A 4 18.34 27.47 5.40
C GLN A 4 18.82 26.22 6.14
N ALA A 5 18.07 25.83 7.17
CA ALA A 5 18.22 24.53 7.78
C ALA A 5 17.84 23.46 6.74
N GLN A 6 18.82 22.71 6.27
CA GLN A 6 18.60 21.50 5.50
C GLN A 6 17.86 20.50 6.40
N GLN A 7 16.56 20.36 6.18
CA GLN A 7 15.81 19.23 6.70
C GLN A 7 16.36 17.97 6.05
N GLY A 8 17.17 17.24 6.79
CA GLY A 8 17.64 15.91 6.41
C GLY A 8 16.45 14.97 6.27
N GLY A 9 15.87 14.90 5.09
CA GLY A 9 14.78 13.99 4.77
C GLY A 9 15.26 12.54 4.98
N ILE A 10 14.59 11.80 5.84
CA ILE A 10 14.83 10.37 6.01
C ILE A 10 14.55 9.72 4.65
N MET A 11 15.60 9.27 3.98
CA MET A 11 15.47 8.62 2.68
C MET A 11 14.93 7.20 2.90
N ALA A 12 13.66 6.97 2.55
CA ALA A 12 13.06 5.65 2.61
C ALA A 12 13.64 4.75 1.52
N LYS A 13 13.92 3.50 1.86
CA LYS A 13 14.31 2.44 0.91
C LYS A 13 13.10 1.59 0.59
N TYR A 14 12.87 1.32 -0.68
CA TYR A 14 11.78 0.50 -1.17
C TYR A 14 12.30 -0.85 -1.61
N ILE A 15 11.63 -1.91 -1.18
CA ILE A 15 11.90 -3.29 -1.60
C ILE A 15 10.62 -3.82 -2.24
N PHE A 16 10.66 -4.16 -3.51
CA PHE A 16 9.54 -4.73 -4.24
C PHE A 16 9.67 -6.24 -4.29
N VAL A 17 8.70 -6.94 -3.70
CA VAL A 17 8.59 -8.39 -3.77
C VAL A 17 7.57 -8.74 -4.84
N THR A 18 8.03 -9.24 -5.98
CA THR A 18 7.19 -9.60 -7.12
C THR A 18 7.30 -11.09 -7.41
N GLY A 19 6.35 -11.63 -8.13
CA GLY A 19 6.37 -13.03 -8.53
C GLY A 19 5.15 -13.37 -9.38
N GLY A 20 5.18 -14.58 -10.00
CA GLY A 20 4.10 -15.06 -10.85
C GLY A 20 2.76 -15.23 -10.13
N VAL A 21 1.72 -15.52 -10.91
CA VAL A 21 0.31 -15.58 -10.47
C VAL A 21 0.02 -16.71 -9.47
N VAL A 22 0.94 -17.65 -9.29
CA VAL A 22 0.74 -18.82 -8.40
C VAL A 22 0.81 -18.37 -6.95
N SER A 23 -0.32 -18.42 -6.25
CA SER A 23 -0.46 -18.00 -4.85
C SER A 23 0.39 -18.83 -3.90
N SER A 24 0.65 -20.10 -4.22
CA SER A 24 1.39 -21.07 -3.39
C SER A 24 2.90 -20.83 -3.30
N LEU A 25 3.47 -19.87 -4.05
CA LEU A 25 4.91 -19.59 -4.04
C LEU A 25 5.42 -18.89 -2.78
N GLY A 26 4.55 -18.57 -1.83
CA GLY A 26 4.97 -17.99 -0.55
C GLY A 26 5.50 -16.57 -0.61
N LYS A 27 5.14 -15.78 -1.62
CA LYS A 27 5.54 -14.36 -1.76
C LYS A 27 5.26 -13.55 -0.49
N GLY A 28 4.04 -13.68 0.05
CA GLY A 28 3.62 -12.98 1.27
C GLY A 28 4.46 -13.36 2.49
N ILE A 29 4.69 -14.65 2.68
CA ILE A 29 5.52 -15.15 3.79
C ILE A 29 6.96 -14.66 3.64
N THR A 30 7.52 -14.68 2.43
CA THR A 30 8.87 -14.17 2.16
C THR A 30 8.98 -12.68 2.47
N ALA A 31 7.99 -11.88 2.05
CA ALA A 31 7.95 -10.45 2.34
C ALA A 31 7.85 -10.17 3.85
N ALA A 32 7.00 -10.91 4.55
CA ALA A 32 6.83 -10.80 6.00
C ALA A 32 8.11 -11.20 6.75
N ALA A 33 8.74 -12.30 6.37
CA ALA A 33 9.99 -12.77 6.97
C ALA A 33 11.12 -11.75 6.75
N LEU A 34 11.25 -11.21 5.54
CA LEU A 34 12.21 -10.14 5.25
C LEU A 34 11.94 -8.90 6.09
N GLY A 35 10.68 -8.48 6.20
CA GLY A 35 10.28 -7.35 7.05
C GLY A 35 10.65 -7.57 8.51
N ARG A 36 10.44 -8.78 9.04
CA ARG A 36 10.84 -9.14 10.41
C ARG A 36 12.34 -9.09 10.61
N LEU A 37 13.11 -9.65 9.67
CA LEU A 37 14.57 -9.63 9.74
C LEU A 37 15.13 -8.20 9.72
N LEU A 38 14.55 -7.33 8.90
CA LEU A 38 14.94 -5.92 8.85
C LEU A 38 14.58 -5.19 10.15
N LYS A 39 13.39 -5.45 10.71
CA LYS A 39 12.98 -4.88 12.00
C LYS A 39 13.94 -5.32 13.12
N ASN A 40 14.32 -6.59 13.16
CA ASN A 40 15.26 -7.11 14.16
C ASN A 40 16.66 -6.48 14.05
N ARG A 41 17.01 -5.93 12.88
CA ARG A 41 18.24 -5.15 12.66
C ARG A 41 18.09 -3.66 12.97
N GLY A 42 16.97 -3.25 13.57
CA GLY A 42 16.72 -1.87 13.98
C GLY A 42 16.16 -0.95 12.90
N PHE A 43 15.79 -1.49 11.73
CA PHE A 43 15.13 -0.66 10.72
C PHE A 43 13.65 -0.43 11.06
N LYS A 44 13.16 0.78 10.77
CA LYS A 44 11.72 1.06 10.78
C LYS A 44 11.12 0.49 9.50
N VAL A 45 10.31 -0.56 9.64
CA VAL A 45 9.72 -1.28 8.51
C VAL A 45 8.23 -1.01 8.44
N THR A 46 7.69 -0.90 7.24
CA THR A 46 6.27 -1.03 6.92
C THR A 46 6.12 -1.92 5.70
N ILE A 47 4.95 -2.47 5.50
CA ILE A 47 4.64 -3.29 4.34
C ILE A 47 3.37 -2.78 3.67
N GLN A 48 3.32 -2.87 2.36
CA GLN A 48 2.16 -2.50 1.57
C GLN A 48 1.88 -3.60 0.55
N LYS A 49 0.63 -4.03 0.48
CA LYS A 49 0.16 -5.02 -0.49
C LYS A 49 -0.58 -4.32 -1.62
N PHE A 50 -0.25 -4.69 -2.86
CA PHE A 50 -0.96 -4.27 -4.06
C PHE A 50 -1.73 -5.46 -4.62
N ASP A 51 -3.04 -5.33 -4.68
CA ASP A 51 -3.94 -6.35 -5.19
C ASP A 51 -4.46 -5.98 -6.58
N PRO A 52 -4.40 -6.91 -7.56
CA PRO A 52 -4.73 -6.60 -8.95
C PRO A 52 -6.23 -6.57 -9.26
N TYR A 53 -7.10 -6.92 -8.31
CA TYR A 53 -8.54 -6.93 -8.56
C TYR A 53 -9.15 -5.51 -8.57
N ILE A 54 -10.30 -5.39 -9.25
CA ILE A 54 -11.01 -4.12 -9.44
C ILE A 54 -11.92 -3.75 -8.25
N ASN A 55 -12.18 -4.67 -7.34
CA ASN A 55 -12.94 -4.37 -6.13
C ASN A 55 -12.24 -3.25 -5.33
N VAL A 56 -13.00 -2.30 -4.81
CA VAL A 56 -12.46 -1.19 -4.02
C VAL A 56 -11.91 -1.72 -2.69
N ASP A 57 -12.66 -2.64 -2.07
CA ASP A 57 -12.25 -3.36 -0.87
C ASP A 57 -12.70 -4.82 -0.95
N PRO A 58 -12.19 -5.71 -0.10
CA PRO A 58 -12.54 -7.12 -0.12
C PRO A 58 -13.89 -7.45 0.57
N GLY A 59 -14.52 -6.51 1.26
CA GLY A 59 -15.74 -6.77 2.04
C GLY A 59 -16.93 -7.24 1.20
N THR A 60 -16.96 -6.91 -0.09
CA THR A 60 -18.00 -7.34 -1.04
C THR A 60 -17.62 -8.61 -1.80
N MET A 61 -16.43 -9.15 -1.60
CA MET A 61 -15.96 -10.34 -2.29
C MET A 61 -16.45 -11.61 -1.62
N SER A 62 -16.66 -12.66 -2.43
CA SER A 62 -17.07 -13.97 -1.90
C SER A 62 -15.96 -14.57 -1.04
N PRO A 63 -16.24 -14.95 0.21
CA PRO A 63 -15.24 -15.60 1.07
C PRO A 63 -14.70 -16.92 0.49
N TYR A 64 -15.50 -17.61 -0.32
CA TYR A 64 -15.08 -18.85 -0.98
C TYR A 64 -14.02 -18.63 -2.05
N GLN A 65 -13.97 -17.43 -2.66
CA GLN A 65 -13.03 -17.11 -3.72
C GLN A 65 -11.81 -16.34 -3.21
N HIS A 66 -11.99 -15.53 -2.19
CA HIS A 66 -10.97 -14.58 -1.72
C HIS A 66 -10.44 -14.90 -0.31
N GLY A 67 -11.16 -15.70 0.45
CA GLY A 67 -10.88 -15.94 1.87
C GLY A 67 -11.56 -14.93 2.80
N GLU A 68 -11.18 -14.98 4.05
CA GLU A 68 -11.70 -14.07 5.08
C GLU A 68 -11.14 -12.67 4.93
N VAL A 69 -11.90 -11.69 5.41
CA VAL A 69 -11.51 -10.28 5.46
C VAL A 69 -10.80 -10.01 6.79
N PHE A 70 -9.68 -9.30 6.73
CA PHE A 70 -9.01 -8.77 7.91
C PHE A 70 -9.35 -7.30 8.08
N VAL A 71 -9.70 -6.89 9.29
CA VAL A 71 -10.00 -5.50 9.63
C VAL A 71 -8.86 -4.93 10.44
N THR A 72 -8.25 -3.86 9.94
CA THR A 72 -7.16 -3.15 10.62
C THR A 72 -7.68 -2.29 11.78
N ASP A 73 -6.81 -1.82 12.66
CA ASP A 73 -7.19 -1.00 13.82
C ASP A 73 -7.92 0.30 13.43
N ASP A 74 -7.68 0.81 12.24
CA ASP A 74 -8.38 1.97 11.69
C ASP A 74 -9.74 1.65 11.04
N GLY A 75 -10.22 0.41 11.18
CA GLY A 75 -11.51 -0.05 10.68
C GLY A 75 -11.54 -0.35 9.17
N THR A 76 -10.40 -0.42 8.52
CA THR A 76 -10.35 -0.71 7.09
C THR A 76 -10.40 -2.21 6.82
N GLU A 77 -11.33 -2.62 5.97
CA GLU A 77 -11.40 -3.99 5.45
C GLU A 77 -10.28 -4.24 4.44
N THR A 78 -9.53 -5.31 4.66
CA THR A 78 -8.35 -5.66 3.87
C THR A 78 -8.29 -7.17 3.62
N ASP A 79 -7.39 -7.56 2.74
CA ASP A 79 -7.06 -8.97 2.53
C ASP A 79 -6.47 -9.60 3.81
N LEU A 80 -6.78 -10.87 4.05
CA LEU A 80 -6.30 -11.65 5.20
C LEU A 80 -4.77 -11.63 5.34
N ASP A 81 -4.04 -11.51 4.24
CA ASP A 81 -2.58 -11.44 4.25
C ASP A 81 -2.04 -10.30 5.13
N LEU A 82 -2.79 -9.20 5.29
CA LEU A 82 -2.37 -8.10 6.15
C LEU A 82 -2.30 -8.52 7.62
N GLY A 83 -3.23 -9.35 8.08
CA GLY A 83 -3.19 -9.92 9.43
C GLY A 83 -1.93 -10.78 9.65
N HIS A 84 -1.53 -11.53 8.64
CA HIS A 84 -0.27 -12.27 8.70
C HIS A 84 0.94 -11.34 8.75
N TYR A 85 0.93 -10.26 7.98
CA TYR A 85 2.03 -9.28 8.00
C TYR A 85 2.15 -8.58 9.35
N GLU A 86 1.05 -8.15 9.93
CA GLU A 86 1.04 -7.57 11.29
C GLU A 86 1.65 -8.53 12.31
N ARG A 87 1.18 -9.77 12.29
CA ARG A 87 1.65 -10.81 13.21
C ARG A 87 3.14 -11.11 13.06
N PHE A 88 3.63 -11.27 11.81
CA PHE A 88 5.03 -11.61 11.56
C PHE A 88 5.99 -10.46 11.85
N ILE A 89 5.62 -9.25 11.44
CA ILE A 89 6.49 -8.07 11.57
C ILE A 89 6.28 -7.40 12.93
N ASP A 90 5.16 -7.70 13.59
CA ASP A 90 4.78 -7.10 14.87
C ASP A 90 4.66 -5.57 14.75
N ILE A 91 3.80 -5.12 13.85
CA ILE A 91 3.46 -3.73 13.58
C ILE A 91 1.98 -3.63 13.26
N ASN A 92 1.34 -2.53 13.62
CA ASN A 92 -0.01 -2.26 13.16
C ASN A 92 0.03 -1.66 11.75
N LEU A 93 -0.82 -2.18 10.88
CA LEU A 93 -1.04 -1.71 9.52
C LEU A 93 -2.35 -0.92 9.46
N GLY A 94 -2.55 -0.14 8.43
CA GLY A 94 -3.76 0.65 8.26
C GLY A 94 -4.17 0.73 6.79
N LYS A 95 -5.14 1.60 6.50
CA LYS A 95 -5.77 1.79 5.19
C LYS A 95 -4.81 1.96 4.01
N ASN A 96 -3.61 2.45 4.25
CA ASN A 96 -2.61 2.64 3.19
C ASN A 96 -1.78 1.39 2.92
N SER A 97 -1.91 0.37 3.75
CA SER A 97 -1.16 -0.88 3.63
C SER A 97 -1.79 -1.86 2.64
N ASN A 98 -3.06 -1.65 2.27
CA ASN A 98 -3.74 -2.41 1.22
C ASN A 98 -4.21 -1.48 0.10
N VAL A 99 -3.68 -1.68 -1.08
CA VAL A 99 -4.00 -0.90 -2.28
C VAL A 99 -4.52 -1.84 -3.36
N THR A 100 -5.80 -1.69 -3.72
CA THR A 100 -6.41 -2.45 -4.82
C THR A 100 -6.39 -1.63 -6.11
N THR A 101 -6.43 -2.30 -7.25
CA THR A 101 -6.62 -1.63 -8.54
C THR A 101 -7.89 -0.78 -8.52
N GLY A 102 -8.97 -1.27 -7.91
CA GLY A 102 -10.21 -0.52 -7.75
C GLY A 102 -10.04 0.79 -7.02
N LYS A 103 -9.31 0.81 -5.90
CA LYS A 103 -9.00 2.06 -5.15
C LYS A 103 -8.24 3.07 -6.01
N ILE A 104 -7.30 2.61 -6.83
CA ILE A 104 -6.53 3.48 -7.73
C ILE A 104 -7.43 4.11 -8.79
N TYR A 105 -8.18 3.28 -9.52
CA TYR A 105 -9.10 3.76 -10.57
C TYR A 105 -10.17 4.69 -9.99
N TRP A 106 -10.75 4.30 -8.86
CA TRP A 106 -11.75 5.13 -8.17
C TRP A 106 -11.22 6.52 -7.83
N SER A 107 -9.98 6.59 -7.29
CA SER A 107 -9.34 7.87 -6.98
C SER A 107 -9.16 8.74 -8.23
N VAL A 108 -8.73 8.16 -9.35
CA VAL A 108 -8.53 8.89 -10.60
C VAL A 108 -9.88 9.35 -11.21
N LEU A 109 -10.89 8.49 -11.20
CA LEU A 109 -12.23 8.82 -11.67
C LEU A 109 -12.87 9.95 -10.85
N GLN A 110 -12.73 9.89 -9.52
CA GLN A 110 -13.22 10.98 -8.66
C GLN A 110 -12.54 12.32 -8.97
N LYS A 111 -11.23 12.32 -9.21
CA LYS A 111 -10.49 13.53 -9.61
C LYS A 111 -10.95 14.07 -10.96
N GLU A 112 -11.17 13.18 -11.93
CA GLU A 112 -11.71 13.56 -13.25
C GLU A 112 -13.07 14.22 -13.09
N ARG A 113 -14.00 13.61 -12.34
CA ARG A 113 -15.36 14.16 -12.13
C ARG A 113 -15.36 15.51 -11.39
N ARG A 114 -14.39 15.76 -10.53
CA ARG A 114 -14.22 17.07 -9.87
C ARG A 114 -13.56 18.14 -10.76
N GLY A 115 -13.04 17.76 -11.93
CA GLY A 115 -12.34 18.66 -12.82
C GLY A 115 -10.87 18.89 -12.50
N ASP A 116 -10.26 18.06 -11.64
CA ASP A 116 -8.86 18.21 -11.22
C ASP A 116 -7.87 18.14 -12.39
N TYR A 117 -8.29 17.61 -13.54
CA TYR A 117 -7.48 17.50 -14.75
C TYR A 117 -7.77 18.61 -15.79
N LEU A 118 -8.57 19.61 -15.45
CA LEU A 118 -8.83 20.81 -16.28
C LEU A 118 -9.26 20.50 -17.72
N GLY A 119 -10.02 19.44 -17.93
CA GLY A 119 -10.50 19.02 -19.26
C GLY A 119 -9.46 18.23 -20.08
N HIS A 120 -8.29 17.96 -19.55
CA HIS A 120 -7.32 17.11 -20.23
C HIS A 120 -7.79 15.65 -20.29
N THR A 121 -7.41 14.95 -21.36
CA THR A 121 -7.68 13.51 -21.49
C THR A 121 -6.95 12.72 -20.41
N VAL A 122 -7.71 11.96 -19.62
CA VAL A 122 -7.16 11.09 -18.56
C VAL A 122 -6.87 9.72 -19.13
N GLN A 123 -5.64 9.25 -19.00
CA GLN A 123 -5.17 7.98 -19.55
C GLN A 123 -4.52 7.11 -18.46
N VAL A 124 -4.32 5.82 -18.74
CA VAL A 124 -3.63 4.92 -17.82
C VAL A 124 -2.21 5.45 -17.53
N ILE A 125 -1.50 5.83 -18.57
CA ILE A 125 -0.21 6.52 -18.46
C ILE A 125 -0.42 7.97 -18.91
N PRO A 126 -0.14 8.98 -18.05
CA PRO A 126 0.53 8.89 -16.75
C PRO A 126 -0.39 8.86 -15.51
N HIS A 127 -1.70 8.99 -15.64
CA HIS A 127 -2.59 9.32 -14.50
C HIS A 127 -2.72 8.15 -13.50
N ILE A 128 -3.02 6.94 -13.97
CA ILE A 128 -3.10 5.74 -13.12
C ILE A 128 -1.71 5.41 -12.54
N THR A 129 -0.67 5.43 -13.38
CA THR A 129 0.70 5.13 -12.92
C THR A 129 1.20 6.14 -11.88
N ASN A 130 0.85 7.42 -12.02
CA ASN A 130 1.19 8.44 -11.04
C ASN A 130 0.42 8.26 -9.72
N GLU A 131 -0.85 7.84 -9.78
CA GLU A 131 -1.62 7.53 -8.59
C GLU A 131 -1.02 6.35 -7.83
N ILE A 132 -0.57 5.29 -8.54
CA ILE A 132 0.14 4.16 -7.93
C ILE A 132 1.42 4.64 -7.23
N LYS A 133 2.27 5.42 -7.92
CA LYS A 133 3.49 5.99 -7.33
C LYS A 133 3.20 6.81 -6.08
N LYS A 134 2.14 7.62 -6.10
CA LYS A 134 1.70 8.40 -4.95
C LYS A 134 1.35 7.51 -3.77
N ARG A 135 0.65 6.38 -3.99
CA ARG A 135 0.31 5.44 -2.92
C ARG A 135 1.54 4.79 -2.31
N VAL A 136 2.53 4.43 -3.12
CA VAL A 136 3.81 3.92 -2.62
C VAL A 136 4.50 4.94 -1.71
N CYS A 137 4.56 6.21 -2.13
CA CYS A 137 5.21 7.26 -1.35
C CYS A 137 4.46 7.63 -0.06
N CYS A 138 3.12 7.55 -0.04
CA CYS A 138 2.33 7.90 1.15
C CYS A 138 2.59 7.00 2.35
N CYS A 139 2.98 5.74 2.16
CA CYS A 139 3.34 4.85 3.26
C CYS A 139 4.57 5.31 4.06
N THR A 140 5.42 6.14 3.47
CA THR A 140 6.64 6.64 4.13
C THR A 140 6.42 7.92 4.93
N SER A 141 5.42 8.73 4.57
CA SER A 141 5.17 10.03 5.21
C SER A 141 4.41 9.93 6.55
N MET A 142 3.72 8.84 6.83
CA MET A 142 2.93 8.68 8.07
C MET A 142 3.74 8.39 9.34
N ARG A 143 5.05 8.28 9.24
CA ARG A 143 5.93 7.97 10.40
C ARG A 143 6.64 9.14 11.02
N SER A 144 6.32 10.37 10.66
CA SER A 144 6.90 11.58 11.28
C SER A 144 6.07 12.15 12.43
N SER A 145 5.00 11.46 12.87
CA SER A 145 4.09 11.95 13.90
C SER A 145 3.92 10.90 15.02
N ILE A 146 5.02 10.53 15.68
CA ILE A 146 5.06 9.98 17.05
C ILE A 146 6.38 10.39 17.67
#